data_a3b385cf65e256115710ff47d6c889b7
#
_entry.id   a3b385cf65e256115710ff47d6c889b7
#
_cell.length_a   1.000
_cell.length_b   1.000
_cell.length_c   1.000
_cell.angle_alpha   90.00
_cell.angle_beta   90.00
_cell.angle_gamma   90.00
#
_symmetry.space_group_name_H-M   'P 1'
#
loop_
_entity.id
_entity.type
_entity.pdbx_description
1 polymer ?
#
loop_
_entity_poly.entity_id
_entity_poly.type
_entity_poly.pdbx_seq_one_letter_code
_entity_poly.pdbx_strand_id
1 'polypeptide(L)'
;MKIIDFESVRNVAKTMDPAIWCDWVEDALIHKAEFVCPPKPRISQSDGDYFNIMPAMYETENVAMVKMIGRHGKVGGGTAQCYDGRYAYL
;
A
#
# COMPACT_ATOMS: atom_id res chain seq x y z
N MET A 1 19.30 3.34 -6.12
CA MET A 1 17.96 3.13 -5.49
C MET A 1 18.10 3.32 -3.99
N LYS A 2 17.20 4.08 -3.41
CA LYS A 2 17.15 4.28 -1.96
C LYS A 2 16.12 3.33 -1.36
N ILE A 3 16.51 2.56 -0.36
CA ILE A 3 15.62 1.67 0.38
C ILE A 3 15.30 2.31 1.72
N ILE A 4 14.01 2.44 2.02
CA ILE A 4 13.54 2.89 3.33
C ILE A 4 12.86 1.67 3.97
N ASP A 5 13.49 1.15 5.00
CA ASP A 5 13.01 -0.05 5.69
C ASP A 5 11.91 0.27 6.72
N PHE A 6 11.30 -0.78 7.25
CA PHE A 6 10.23 -0.67 8.24
C PHE A 6 10.69 0.08 9.50
N GLU A 7 11.90 -0.18 9.98
CA GLU A 7 12.43 0.48 11.17
C GLU A 7 12.57 1.99 10.97
N SER A 8 13.05 2.43 9.82
CA SER A 8 13.17 3.84 9.49
C SER A 8 11.81 4.54 9.49
N VAL A 9 10.80 3.92 8.87
CA VAL A 9 9.42 4.44 8.85
C VAL A 9 8.84 4.50 10.27
N ARG A 10 9.02 3.43 11.05
CA ARG A 10 8.55 3.34 12.42
C ARG A 10 9.15 4.43 13.32
N ASN A 11 10.45 4.66 13.19
CA ASN A 11 11.15 5.67 13.98
C ASN A 11 10.65 7.09 13.68
N VAL A 12 10.43 7.40 12.41
CA VAL A 12 9.83 8.69 12.02
C VAL A 12 8.41 8.81 12.53
N ALA A 13 7.59 7.76 12.36
CA ALA A 13 6.20 7.76 12.78
C ALA A 13 6.02 8.02 14.29
N LYS A 14 6.93 7.52 15.11
CA LYS A 14 6.90 7.74 16.56
C LYS A 14 7.08 9.21 16.97
N THR A 15 7.78 9.99 16.15
CA THR A 15 8.12 11.38 16.46
C THR A 15 7.23 12.39 15.74
N MET A 16 6.42 11.95 14.79
CA MET A 16 5.53 12.83 14.03
C MET A 16 4.22 13.09 14.78
N ASP A 17 3.78 14.33 14.74
CA ASP A 17 2.45 14.70 15.20
C ASP A 17 1.38 14.03 14.31
N PRO A 18 0.41 13.30 14.88
CA PRO A 18 -0.68 12.68 14.11
C PRO A 18 -1.45 13.66 13.22
N ALA A 19 -1.52 14.93 13.58
CA ALA A 19 -2.16 15.95 12.75
C ALA A 19 -1.51 16.08 11.36
N ILE A 20 -0.20 15.87 11.26
CA ILE A 20 0.52 15.92 9.98
C ILE A 20 0.05 14.79 9.05
N TRP A 21 -0.14 13.60 9.58
CA TRP A 21 -0.67 12.47 8.81
C TRP A 21 -2.09 12.74 8.32
N CYS A 22 -2.93 13.30 9.18
CA CYS A 22 -4.30 13.65 8.81
C CYS A 22 -4.32 14.71 7.71
N ASP A 23 -3.47 15.72 7.81
CA ASP A 23 -3.36 16.77 6.80
C ASP A 23 -2.93 16.21 5.44
N TRP A 24 -1.96 15.29 5.42
CA TRP A 24 -1.52 14.64 4.19
C TRP A 24 -2.62 13.79 3.55
N VAL A 25 -3.36 13.04 4.35
CA VAL A 25 -4.48 12.22 3.85
C VAL A 25 -5.59 13.11 3.31
N GLU A 26 -5.93 14.18 4.03
CA GLU A 26 -6.95 15.14 3.60
C GLU A 26 -6.54 15.80 2.29
N ASP A 27 -5.30 16.25 2.16
CA ASP A 27 -4.76 16.85 0.94
C ASP A 27 -4.83 15.87 -0.23
N ALA A 28 -4.43 14.62 -0.03
CA ALA A 28 -4.51 13.58 -1.05
C ALA A 28 -5.96 13.32 -1.49
N LEU A 29 -6.92 13.31 -0.57
CA LEU A 29 -8.33 13.12 -0.88
C LEU A 29 -8.92 14.29 -1.65
N ILE A 30 -8.54 15.53 -1.31
CA ILE A 30 -8.95 16.73 -2.03
C ILE A 30 -8.44 16.70 -3.47
N HIS A 31 -7.21 16.23 -3.69
CA HIS A 31 -6.56 16.17 -5.00
C HIS A 31 -6.70 14.81 -5.69
N LYS A 32 -7.63 13.97 -5.25
CA LYS A 32 -7.80 12.61 -5.75
C LYS A 32 -7.91 12.52 -7.26
N ALA A 33 -8.56 13.49 -7.91
CA ALA A 33 -8.73 13.51 -9.36
C ALA A 33 -7.41 13.66 -10.13
N GLU A 34 -6.35 14.16 -9.48
CA GLU A 34 -5.04 14.33 -10.08
C GLU A 34 -4.18 13.05 -10.01
N PHE A 35 -4.63 12.04 -9.24
CA PHE A 35 -3.96 10.76 -9.16
C PHE A 35 -4.38 9.86 -10.31
N VAL A 36 -3.43 9.17 -10.90
CA VAL A 36 -3.69 8.10 -11.86
C VAL A 36 -3.69 6.79 -11.10
N CYS A 37 -4.89 6.20 -10.95
CA CYS A 37 -5.08 4.93 -10.27
C CYS A 37 -5.79 3.98 -11.23
N PRO A 38 -5.06 3.22 -12.08
CA PRO A 38 -5.68 2.27 -12.97
C PRO A 38 -6.37 1.15 -12.18
N PRO A 39 -7.31 0.41 -12.81
CA PRO A 39 -7.92 -0.75 -12.17
C PRO A 39 -6.87 -1.72 -11.66
N LYS A 40 -7.05 -2.19 -10.42
CA LYS A 40 -6.09 -3.11 -9.81
C LYS A 40 -6.24 -4.51 -10.39
N PRO A 41 -5.18 -5.08 -11.00
CA PRO A 41 -5.20 -6.48 -11.38
C PRO A 41 -5.27 -7.38 -10.14
N ARG A 42 -6.05 -8.45 -10.26
CA ARG A 42 -6.13 -9.51 -9.25
C ARG A 42 -5.77 -10.83 -9.90
N ILE A 43 -4.83 -11.55 -9.30
CA ILE A 43 -4.52 -12.91 -9.65
C ILE A 43 -5.12 -13.80 -8.55
N SER A 44 -6.08 -14.64 -8.92
CA SER A 44 -6.77 -15.52 -7.98
C SER A 44 -6.32 -16.97 -8.17
N GLN A 45 -6.18 -17.67 -7.04
CA GLN A 45 -5.96 -19.11 -7.03
C GLN A 45 -7.30 -19.84 -6.89
N SER A 46 -7.31 -21.12 -7.23
CA SER A 46 -8.51 -21.95 -7.18
C SER A 46 -9.08 -22.14 -5.77
N ASP A 47 -8.26 -21.98 -4.74
CA ASP A 47 -8.65 -22.08 -3.33
C ASP A 47 -9.25 -20.79 -2.74
N GLY A 48 -9.31 -19.72 -3.55
CA GLY A 48 -9.81 -18.42 -3.12
C GLY A 48 -8.74 -17.46 -2.64
N ASP A 49 -7.50 -17.88 -2.56
CA ASP A 49 -6.38 -16.98 -2.29
C ASP A 49 -6.15 -16.03 -3.48
N TYR A 50 -5.64 -14.86 -3.22
CA TYR A 50 -5.42 -13.89 -4.28
C TYR A 50 -4.23 -12.96 -4.03
N PHE A 51 -3.79 -12.35 -5.10
CA PHE A 51 -2.73 -11.36 -5.12
C PHE A 51 -3.19 -10.14 -5.92
N ASN A 52 -3.13 -8.98 -5.31
CA ASN A 52 -3.50 -7.72 -5.94
C ASN A 52 -2.28 -6.84 -6.17
N ILE A 53 -2.26 -6.17 -7.30
CA ILE A 53 -1.29 -5.12 -7.63
C ILE A 53 -2.04 -3.81 -7.76
N MET A 54 -1.64 -2.82 -6.97
CA MET A 54 -2.30 -1.51 -6.94
C MET A 54 -1.30 -0.42 -7.28
N PRO A 55 -1.14 -0.10 -8.57
CA PRO A 55 -0.29 1.01 -8.98
C PRO A 55 -1.01 2.35 -8.80
N ALA A 56 -0.25 3.38 -8.49
CA ALA A 56 -0.75 4.75 -8.44
C ALA A 56 0.37 5.72 -8.81
N MET A 57 0.01 6.81 -9.47
CA MET A 57 0.93 7.88 -9.81
C MET A 57 0.31 9.23 -9.47
N TYR A 58 1.09 10.08 -8.86
CA TYR A 58 0.75 11.48 -8.63
C TYR A 58 1.76 12.34 -9.35
N GLU A 59 1.41 12.73 -10.58
CA GLU A 59 2.31 13.43 -11.49
C GLU A 59 2.72 14.80 -10.96
N THR A 60 1.80 15.53 -10.34
CA THR A 60 2.06 16.85 -9.77
C THR A 60 3.23 16.85 -8.78
N GLU A 61 3.34 15.79 -7.98
CA GLU A 61 4.43 15.61 -7.00
C GLU A 61 5.55 14.71 -7.52
N ASN A 62 5.46 14.27 -8.78
CA ASN A 62 6.43 13.36 -9.39
C ASN A 62 6.67 12.09 -8.57
N VAL A 63 5.59 11.49 -8.10
CA VAL A 63 5.62 10.29 -7.26
C VAL A 63 4.83 9.17 -7.93
N ALA A 64 5.41 7.98 -7.96
CA ALA A 64 4.72 6.77 -8.36
C ALA A 64 4.95 5.67 -7.32
N MET A 65 3.94 4.80 -7.16
CA MET A 65 3.98 3.76 -6.14
C MET A 65 3.23 2.52 -6.62
N VAL A 66 3.69 1.36 -6.18
CA VAL A 66 2.99 0.09 -6.34
C VAL A 66 2.79 -0.53 -4.96
N LYS A 67 1.55 -0.84 -4.63
CA LYS A 67 1.20 -1.64 -3.47
C LYS A 67 0.85 -3.04 -3.91
N MET A 68 1.50 -4.05 -3.33
CA MET A 68 1.23 -5.45 -3.59
C MET A 68 0.66 -6.10 -2.33
N ILE A 69 -0.47 -6.77 -2.45
CA ILE A 69 -1.13 -7.43 -1.32
C ILE A 69 -1.44 -8.86 -1.70
N GLY A 70 -0.92 -9.81 -0.91
CA GLY A 70 -1.32 -11.20 -0.96
C GLY A 70 -2.28 -11.53 0.17
N ARG A 71 -3.28 -12.36 -0.12
CA ARG A 71 -4.17 -12.93 0.89
C ARG A 71 -4.09 -14.44 0.85
N HIS A 72 -3.83 -15.04 2.00
CA HIS A 72 -3.77 -16.48 2.19
C HIS A 72 -4.77 -16.86 3.26
N GLY A 73 -5.81 -17.60 2.87
CA GLY A 73 -6.99 -17.85 3.72
C GLY A 73 -6.86 -19.03 4.67
N LYS A 74 -5.94 -19.95 4.44
CA LYS A 74 -5.80 -21.15 5.25
C LYS A 74 -4.37 -21.36 5.72
N VAL A 75 -4.19 -21.43 7.02
CA VAL A 75 -2.91 -21.78 7.64
C VAL A 75 -3.18 -22.86 8.67
N GLY A 76 -2.53 -24.05 8.50
CA GLY A 76 -2.50 -25.09 9.51
C GLY A 76 -3.85 -25.69 9.92
N GLY A 77 -4.79 -25.84 8.99
CA GLY A 77 -6.08 -26.47 9.24
C GLY A 77 -7.15 -25.58 9.90
N GLY A 78 -6.83 -24.33 10.18
CA GLY A 78 -7.77 -23.32 10.67
C GLY A 78 -8.04 -22.23 9.64
N THR A 79 -9.01 -21.36 9.92
CA THR A 79 -9.27 -20.17 9.13
C THR A 79 -8.43 -19.01 9.69
N ALA A 80 -7.17 -18.93 9.31
CA ALA A 80 -6.35 -17.76 9.57
C ALA A 80 -6.19 -16.96 8.29
N GLN A 81 -6.37 -15.65 8.37
CA GLN A 81 -6.10 -14.76 7.27
C GLN A 81 -4.77 -14.07 7.50
N CYS A 82 -3.80 -14.37 6.66
CA CYS A 82 -2.53 -13.65 6.62
C CYS A 82 -2.56 -12.63 5.50
N TYR A 83 -2.14 -11.41 5.82
CA TYR A 83 -1.93 -10.36 4.84
C TYR A 83 -0.44 -10.07 4.77
N ASP A 84 0.13 -10.28 3.61
CA ASP A 84 1.49 -9.84 3.32
C ASP A 84 1.38 -8.64 2.37
N GLY A 85 1.69 -7.48 2.89
CA GLY A 85 1.68 -6.24 2.12
C GLY A 85 3.10 -5.74 1.89
N ARG A 86 3.43 -5.52 0.64
CA ARG A 86 4.73 -4.95 0.27
C ARG A 86 4.52 -3.68 -0.55
N TYR A 87 5.35 -2.71 -0.31
CA TYR A 87 5.32 -1.43 -1.00
C TYR A 87 6.64 -1.23 -1.73
N ALA A 88 6.55 -0.97 -3.02
CA ALA A 88 7.71 -0.57 -3.81
C ALA A 88 7.57 0.92 -4.16
N TYR A 89 8.60 1.67 -3.90
CA TYR A 89 8.71 3.08 -4.25
C TYR A 89 9.67 3.25 -5.41
N LEU A 90 9.20 3.85 -6.47
CA LEU A 90 9.99 4.05 -7.70
C LEU A 90 10.56 5.46 -7.79
#